data_f19483b21d34d433c1ab168c5d3aa498
#
_entry.id   f19483b21d34d433c1ab168c5d3aa498
#
_cell.length_a   1.000
_cell.length_b   1.000
_cell.length_c   1.000
_cell.angle_alpha   90.00
_cell.angle_beta   90.00
_cell.angle_gamma   90.00
#
_symmetry.space_group_name_H-M   'P 1'
#
loop_
_entity.id
_entity.type
_entity.pdbx_description
1 polymer ?
#
loop_
_entity_poly.entity_id
_entity_poly.type
_entity_poly.pdbx_seq_one_letter_code
_entity_poly.pdbx_strand_id
1 'polypeptide(L)'
;MPPKFPCSSVIYGCKNFHGVEIRILFEGDSVTRWHGEEVRVFEVPGHDAGQLALAPESLSWFIVGDLIQGIGTVVISEPEGDMATYFKTLEKVIKLQPSVIMPSHGIPMRGTFRLEATLQHRREREKQVLSLFHQGRTEQQMLQSIYQNIPPMLYPYALKN
;
A
#
# COMPACT_ATOMS: atom_id res chain seq x y z
N MET A 1 -8.71 -21.28 -18.18
CA MET A 1 -8.48 -20.54 -19.44
C MET A 1 -7.87 -19.20 -19.07
N PRO A 2 -6.77 -18.76 -19.68
CA PRO A 2 -6.30 -17.40 -19.49
C PRO A 2 -7.35 -16.41 -20.03
N PRO A 3 -7.47 -15.22 -19.41
CA PRO A 3 -8.39 -14.20 -19.89
C PRO A 3 -8.06 -13.82 -21.35
N LYS A 4 -9.07 -13.78 -22.21
CA LYS A 4 -8.91 -13.32 -23.60
C LYS A 4 -8.98 -11.79 -23.59
N PHE A 5 -7.82 -11.13 -23.71
CA PHE A 5 -7.77 -9.69 -23.96
C PHE A 5 -7.89 -9.40 -25.47
N PRO A 6 -8.51 -8.29 -25.90
CA PRO A 6 -8.51 -7.88 -27.30
C PRO A 6 -7.06 -7.75 -27.81
N CYS A 7 -6.80 -8.14 -29.05
CA CYS A 7 -5.45 -8.13 -29.67
C CYS A 7 -4.73 -6.76 -29.65
N SER A 8 -5.43 -5.67 -29.34
CA SER A 8 -4.88 -4.31 -29.22
C SER A 8 -4.64 -3.84 -27.78
N SER A 9 -4.89 -4.68 -26.78
CA SER A 9 -4.72 -4.29 -25.37
C SER A 9 -3.27 -4.47 -24.96
N VAL A 10 -2.66 -3.39 -24.44
CA VAL A 10 -1.35 -3.43 -23.79
C VAL A 10 -1.60 -3.54 -22.29
N ILE A 11 -1.01 -4.56 -21.67
CA ILE A 11 -1.04 -4.71 -20.21
C ILE A 11 0.25 -4.11 -19.64
N TYR A 12 0.08 -3.23 -18.67
CA TYR A 12 1.19 -2.61 -17.96
C TYR A 12 1.38 -3.29 -16.58
N GLY A 13 2.61 -3.49 -16.17
CA GLY A 13 2.91 -4.08 -14.88
C GLY A 13 4.41 -4.10 -14.56
N CYS A 14 4.74 -4.58 -13.40
CA CYS A 14 6.13 -4.74 -12.95
C CYS A 14 6.67 -6.16 -13.14
N LYS A 15 5.83 -7.13 -13.46
CA LYS A 15 6.19 -8.55 -13.62
C LYS A 15 5.45 -9.16 -14.82
N ASN A 16 6.04 -10.18 -15.44
CA ASN A 16 5.35 -11.01 -16.43
C ASN A 16 4.15 -11.73 -15.79
N PHE A 17 3.01 -11.67 -16.44
CA PHE A 17 1.78 -12.22 -15.90
C PHE A 17 1.20 -13.28 -16.86
N HIS A 18 1.21 -14.56 -16.43
CA HIS A 18 0.58 -15.69 -17.12
C HIS A 18 0.87 -15.82 -18.63
N GLY A 19 2.12 -15.55 -19.05
CA GLY A 19 2.52 -15.69 -20.46
C GLY A 19 1.95 -14.62 -21.40
N VAL A 20 1.36 -13.57 -20.85
CA VAL A 20 0.94 -12.39 -21.60
C VAL A 20 2.13 -11.45 -21.74
N GLU A 21 2.39 -10.94 -22.94
CA GLU A 21 3.38 -9.89 -23.13
C GLU A 21 2.92 -8.64 -22.38
N ILE A 22 3.73 -8.17 -21.45
CA ILE A 22 3.46 -6.96 -20.68
C ILE A 22 4.57 -5.95 -20.90
N ARG A 23 4.20 -4.67 -20.92
CA ARG A 23 5.17 -3.59 -20.85
C ARG A 23 5.54 -3.37 -19.38
N ILE A 24 6.80 -3.62 -19.04
CA ILE A 24 7.33 -3.33 -17.70
C ILE A 24 7.39 -1.81 -17.52
N LEU A 25 6.90 -1.32 -16.40
CA LEU A 25 6.91 0.08 -16.02
C LEU A 25 7.86 0.33 -14.85
N PHE A 26 8.48 1.51 -14.89
CA PHE A 26 9.39 2.00 -13.87
C PHE A 26 8.91 3.35 -13.33
N GLU A 27 9.44 3.74 -12.19
CA GLU A 27 9.24 5.08 -11.60
C GLU A 27 9.47 6.17 -12.66
N GLY A 28 8.50 7.06 -12.82
CA GLY A 28 8.55 8.19 -13.73
C GLY A 28 8.09 7.91 -15.16
N ASP A 29 7.86 6.66 -15.56
CA ASP A 29 7.29 6.36 -16.88
C ASP A 29 5.94 7.04 -17.05
N SER A 30 5.67 7.51 -18.29
CA SER A 30 4.34 8.03 -18.68
C SER A 30 3.53 6.93 -19.35
N VAL A 31 2.33 6.68 -18.87
CA VAL A 31 1.43 5.63 -19.39
C VAL A 31 0.32 6.17 -20.27
N THR A 32 -0.12 7.40 -20.03
CA THR A 32 -1.21 8.04 -20.78
C THR A 32 -1.21 9.55 -20.50
N ARG A 33 -2.21 10.27 -21.04
CA ARG A 33 -2.48 11.67 -20.74
C ARG A 33 -3.88 11.85 -20.18
N TRP A 34 -4.02 12.73 -19.19
CA TRP A 34 -5.28 13.11 -18.57
C TRP A 34 -5.41 14.64 -18.58
N HIS A 35 -6.43 15.17 -19.24
CA HIS A 35 -6.63 16.63 -19.40
C HIS A 35 -5.38 17.40 -19.87
N GLY A 36 -4.57 16.78 -20.74
CA GLY A 36 -3.35 17.39 -21.28
C GLY A 36 -2.09 17.14 -20.46
N GLU A 37 -2.20 16.66 -19.24
CA GLU A 37 -1.07 16.28 -18.36
C GLU A 37 -0.63 14.83 -18.60
N GLU A 38 0.64 14.55 -18.42
CA GLU A 38 1.13 13.17 -18.37
C GLU A 38 0.70 12.48 -17.09
N VAL A 39 0.23 11.24 -17.21
CA VAL A 39 -0.01 10.35 -16.08
C VAL A 39 1.22 9.49 -15.90
N ARG A 40 1.89 9.66 -14.77
CA ARG A 40 3.16 9.02 -14.45
C ARG A 40 3.00 7.87 -13.47
N VAL A 41 3.96 6.95 -13.56
CA VAL A 41 4.11 5.80 -12.68
C VAL A 41 4.92 6.22 -11.45
N PHE A 42 4.49 5.74 -10.29
CA PHE A 42 5.21 5.83 -9.02
C PHE A 42 5.36 4.44 -8.43
N GLU A 43 6.56 4.08 -8.00
CA GLU A 43 6.77 2.87 -7.22
C GLU A 43 6.33 3.14 -5.77
N VAL A 44 5.43 2.29 -5.26
CA VAL A 44 4.87 2.39 -3.90
C VAL A 44 4.98 1.04 -3.18
N PRO A 45 6.21 0.48 -3.06
CA PRO A 45 6.42 -0.81 -2.43
C PRO A 45 6.11 -0.78 -0.93
N GLY A 46 5.93 -1.97 -0.36
CA GLY A 46 5.76 -2.17 1.08
C GLY A 46 4.61 -3.09 1.43
N HIS A 47 3.45 -2.97 0.78
CA HIS A 47 2.41 -4.00 0.81
C HIS A 47 2.76 -5.16 -0.16
N ASP A 48 3.20 -4.83 -1.33
CA ASP A 48 3.83 -5.72 -2.31
C ASP A 48 5.09 -5.03 -2.86
N ALA A 49 6.17 -5.80 -3.09
CA ALA A 49 7.45 -5.27 -3.56
C ALA A 49 7.37 -4.64 -4.95
N GLY A 50 6.42 -5.04 -5.77
CA GLY A 50 6.22 -4.53 -7.13
C GLY A 50 5.02 -3.61 -7.29
N GLN A 51 4.47 -3.06 -6.20
CA GLN A 51 3.29 -2.22 -6.28
C GLN A 51 3.59 -0.89 -6.95
N LEU A 52 2.73 -0.57 -7.95
CA LEU A 52 2.78 0.68 -8.70
C LEU A 52 1.56 1.55 -8.38
N ALA A 53 1.75 2.85 -8.47
CA ALA A 53 0.72 3.87 -8.36
C ALA A 53 0.76 4.78 -9.59
N LEU A 54 -0.33 5.52 -9.85
CA LEU A 54 -0.48 6.41 -10.99
C LEU A 54 -0.99 7.78 -10.54
N ALA A 55 -0.41 8.83 -11.08
CA ALA A 55 -0.89 10.20 -10.87
C ALA A 55 -0.58 11.11 -12.07
N PRO A 56 -1.39 12.15 -12.34
CA PRO A 56 -1.01 13.22 -13.24
C PRO A 56 0.09 14.10 -12.61
N GLU A 57 0.78 14.87 -13.43
CA GLU A 57 1.85 15.78 -12.97
C GLU A 57 1.36 16.78 -11.91
N SER A 58 0.12 17.22 -11.98
CA SER A 58 -0.51 18.10 -10.99
C SER A 58 -0.79 17.46 -9.65
N LEU A 59 -0.69 16.11 -9.54
CA LEU A 59 -1.10 15.35 -8.35
C LEU A 59 -2.55 15.63 -7.91
N SER A 60 -3.41 16.05 -8.84
CA SER A 60 -4.82 16.31 -8.58
C SER A 60 -5.57 15.05 -8.09
N TRP A 61 -5.09 13.89 -8.49
CA TRP A 61 -5.47 12.58 -7.96
C TRP A 61 -4.26 11.63 -7.95
N PHE A 62 -4.32 10.58 -7.12
CA PHE A 62 -3.29 9.56 -7.01
C PHE A 62 -3.94 8.20 -6.76
N ILE A 63 -3.86 7.30 -7.74
CA ILE A 63 -4.30 5.91 -7.61
C ILE A 63 -3.16 5.14 -6.95
N VAL A 64 -3.36 4.70 -5.70
CA VAL A 64 -2.27 4.17 -4.86
C VAL A 64 -2.35 2.65 -4.63
N GLY A 65 -3.31 1.96 -5.26
CA GLY A 65 -3.48 0.52 -5.02
C GLY A 65 -3.77 0.22 -3.55
N ASP A 66 -3.12 -0.82 -3.03
CA ASP A 66 -3.23 -1.25 -1.64
C ASP A 66 -2.20 -0.59 -0.70
N LEU A 67 -1.64 0.56 -1.07
CA LEU A 67 -0.85 1.37 -0.14
C LEU A 67 -1.68 1.79 1.07
N ILE A 68 -2.97 2.07 0.87
CA ILE A 68 -3.91 2.41 1.93
C ILE A 68 -5.31 1.95 1.54
N GLN A 69 -6.17 1.74 2.53
CA GLN A 69 -7.58 1.45 2.33
C GLN A 69 -8.43 2.60 2.87
N GLY A 70 -9.51 2.91 2.14
CA GLY A 70 -10.49 3.90 2.59
C GLY A 70 -11.26 3.44 3.83
N ILE A 71 -11.44 2.12 3.99
CA ILE A 71 -12.07 1.47 5.15
C ILE A 71 -11.21 0.27 5.54
N GLY A 72 -10.93 0.13 6.84
CA GLY A 72 -10.09 -0.96 7.34
C GLY A 72 -8.60 -0.63 7.37
N THR A 73 -7.76 -1.64 7.33
CA THR A 73 -6.30 -1.54 7.39
C THR A 73 -5.65 -2.47 6.37
N VAL A 74 -4.52 -2.05 5.84
CA VAL A 74 -3.70 -2.87 4.94
C VAL A 74 -2.93 -3.90 5.77
N VAL A 75 -2.88 -5.14 5.32
CA VAL A 75 -2.03 -6.18 5.91
C VAL A 75 -0.66 -6.12 5.22
N ILE A 76 0.40 -6.01 6.01
CA ILE A 76 1.77 -6.06 5.52
C ILE A 76 2.38 -7.36 6.03
N SER A 77 2.61 -8.32 5.15
CA SER A 77 3.11 -9.64 5.55
C SER A 77 4.15 -10.15 4.58
N GLU A 78 5.19 -10.79 5.12
CA GLU A 78 6.18 -11.51 4.32
C GLU A 78 5.51 -12.67 3.54
N PRO A 79 6.08 -13.05 2.37
CA PRO A 79 7.32 -12.52 1.78
C PRO A 79 7.14 -11.28 0.89
N GLU A 80 5.91 -10.89 0.56
CA GLU A 80 5.62 -9.80 -0.39
C GLU A 80 5.75 -8.43 0.27
N GLY A 81 5.37 -8.33 1.54
CA GLY A 81 5.32 -7.09 2.31
C GLY A 81 6.56 -6.84 3.16
N ASP A 82 6.95 -5.57 3.31
CA ASP A 82 8.00 -5.10 4.20
C ASP A 82 7.60 -3.81 4.92
N MET A 83 7.53 -3.85 6.24
CA MET A 83 7.03 -2.73 7.05
C MET A 83 7.95 -1.51 6.99
N ALA A 84 9.27 -1.70 6.93
CA ALA A 84 10.21 -0.57 6.86
C ALA A 84 10.11 0.14 5.52
N THR A 85 9.97 -0.61 4.42
CA THR A 85 9.71 -0.08 3.08
C THR A 85 8.35 0.61 3.02
N TYR A 86 7.32 0.02 3.63
CA TYR A 86 5.99 0.60 3.71
C TYR A 86 5.99 1.98 4.37
N PHE A 87 6.73 2.16 5.47
CA PHE A 87 6.87 3.47 6.13
C PHE A 87 7.51 4.51 5.21
N LYS A 88 8.60 4.15 4.53
CA LYS A 88 9.27 5.04 3.56
C LYS A 88 8.34 5.45 2.42
N THR A 89 7.53 4.52 1.94
CA THR A 89 6.55 4.77 0.89
C THR A 89 5.43 5.70 1.37
N LEU A 90 4.88 5.49 2.57
CA LEU A 90 3.91 6.42 3.16
C LEU A 90 4.49 7.83 3.26
N GLU A 91 5.73 7.98 3.78
CA GLU A 91 6.42 9.27 3.87
C GLU A 91 6.64 9.92 2.50
N LYS A 92 7.02 9.12 1.47
CA LYS A 92 7.16 9.58 0.10
C LYS A 92 5.86 10.19 -0.42
N VAL A 93 4.75 9.47 -0.29
CA VAL A 93 3.44 9.93 -0.80
C VAL A 93 2.90 11.11 0.00
N ILE A 94 3.11 11.14 1.32
CA ILE A 94 2.77 12.31 2.16
C ILE A 94 3.51 13.56 1.69
N LYS A 95 4.79 13.46 1.36
CA LYS A 95 5.59 14.60 0.84
C LYS A 95 5.12 15.11 -0.51
N LEU A 96 4.57 14.24 -1.36
CA LEU A 96 4.01 14.61 -2.66
C LEU A 96 2.73 15.45 -2.55
N GLN A 97 2.00 15.38 -1.41
CA GLN A 97 0.78 16.14 -1.14
C GLN A 97 -0.31 16.01 -2.23
N PRO A 98 -0.68 14.80 -2.66
CA PRO A 98 -1.76 14.63 -3.64
C PRO A 98 -3.08 15.19 -3.12
N SER A 99 -3.87 15.79 -4.03
CA SER A 99 -5.16 16.38 -3.66
C SER A 99 -6.21 15.34 -3.30
N VAL A 100 -6.22 14.21 -4.02
CA VAL A 100 -7.13 13.07 -3.78
C VAL A 100 -6.35 11.78 -3.88
N ILE A 101 -6.53 10.89 -2.92
CA ILE A 101 -5.99 9.52 -2.92
C ILE A 101 -7.10 8.55 -3.28
N MET A 102 -6.84 7.69 -4.24
CA MET A 102 -7.75 6.65 -4.73
C MET A 102 -7.18 5.27 -4.40
N PRO A 103 -7.65 4.60 -3.33
CA PRO A 103 -7.20 3.26 -2.98
C PRO A 103 -7.92 2.20 -3.82
N SER A 104 -7.40 0.95 -3.83
CA SER A 104 -8.07 -0.20 -4.43
C SER A 104 -9.35 -0.58 -3.70
N HIS A 105 -9.42 -0.32 -2.39
CA HIS A 105 -10.54 -0.69 -1.52
C HIS A 105 -11.05 0.51 -0.73
N GLY A 106 -12.38 0.67 -0.71
CA GLY A 106 -13.06 1.74 0.00
C GLY A 106 -13.35 2.95 -0.89
N ILE A 107 -13.29 4.15 -0.31
CA ILE A 107 -13.65 5.40 -0.98
C ILE A 107 -12.43 6.29 -1.20
N PRO A 108 -12.44 7.15 -2.24
CA PRO A 108 -11.43 8.19 -2.40
C PRO A 108 -11.36 9.12 -1.19
N MET A 109 -10.15 9.56 -0.87
CA MET A 109 -9.86 10.38 0.31
C MET A 109 -9.17 11.68 -0.13
N ARG A 110 -9.57 12.79 0.45
CA ARG A 110 -8.97 14.10 0.16
C ARG A 110 -7.67 14.27 0.98
N GLY A 111 -6.60 14.71 0.31
CA GLY A 111 -5.30 15.01 0.93
C GLY A 111 -4.61 13.79 1.56
N THR A 112 -3.63 14.04 2.42
CA THR A 112 -2.73 13.02 2.99
C THR A 112 -3.07 12.61 4.42
N PHE A 113 -4.08 13.22 5.03
CA PHE A 113 -4.44 13.00 6.44
C PHE A 113 -4.54 11.50 6.83
N ARG A 114 -5.16 10.69 5.96
CA ARG A 114 -5.30 9.26 6.25
C ARG A 114 -3.97 8.50 6.21
N LEU A 115 -3.06 8.90 5.32
CA LEU A 115 -1.69 8.33 5.27
C LEU A 115 -0.91 8.70 6.53
N GLU A 116 -0.99 9.96 6.95
CA GLU A 116 -0.32 10.47 8.15
C GLU A 116 -0.82 9.74 9.41
N ALA A 117 -2.14 9.63 9.56
CA ALA A 117 -2.74 8.89 10.67
C ALA A 117 -2.34 7.41 10.67
N THR A 118 -2.27 6.78 9.49
CA THR A 118 -1.84 5.39 9.35
C THR A 118 -0.37 5.23 9.74
N LEU A 119 0.52 6.11 9.26
CA LEU A 119 1.94 6.09 9.58
C LEU A 119 2.17 6.26 11.09
N GLN A 120 1.51 7.24 11.70
CA GLN A 120 1.60 7.48 13.14
C GLN A 120 1.12 6.27 13.93
N HIS A 121 -0.08 5.75 13.63
CA HIS A 121 -0.66 4.61 14.32
C HIS A 121 0.26 3.37 14.24
N ARG A 122 0.84 3.10 13.07
CA ARG A 122 1.74 1.96 12.89
C ARG A 122 3.04 2.12 13.65
N ARG A 123 3.63 3.31 13.67
CA ARG A 123 4.83 3.61 14.47
C ARG A 123 4.58 3.48 15.97
N GLU A 124 3.42 3.91 16.43
CA GLU A 124 3.03 3.71 17.83
C GLU A 124 2.86 2.23 18.16
N ARG A 125 2.28 1.46 17.25
CA ARG A 125 2.14 0.02 17.39
C ARG A 125 3.49 -0.68 17.48
N GLU A 126 4.42 -0.35 16.60
CA GLU A 126 5.78 -0.90 16.61
C GLU A 126 6.49 -0.60 17.94
N LYS A 127 6.39 0.65 18.44
CA LYS A 127 6.93 1.00 19.77
C LYS A 127 6.29 0.19 20.90
N GLN A 128 4.99 -0.07 20.86
CA GLN A 128 4.31 -0.91 21.85
C GLN A 128 4.85 -2.34 21.84
N VAL A 129 4.98 -2.93 20.64
CA VAL A 129 5.54 -4.29 20.47
C VAL A 129 6.95 -4.36 21.03
N LEU A 130 7.83 -3.43 20.65
CA LEU A 130 9.21 -3.36 21.15
C LEU A 130 9.28 -3.21 22.68
N SER A 131 8.43 -2.36 23.24
CA SER A 131 8.37 -2.18 24.70
C SER A 131 7.98 -3.46 25.43
N LEU A 132 6.98 -4.17 24.95
CA LEU A 132 6.53 -5.45 25.53
C LEU A 132 7.58 -6.55 25.34
N PHE A 133 8.26 -6.58 24.18
CA PHE A 133 9.36 -7.50 23.94
C PHE A 133 10.52 -7.30 24.92
N HIS A 134 10.93 -6.07 25.16
CA HIS A 134 11.98 -5.75 26.15
C HIS A 134 11.57 -6.08 27.60
N GLN A 135 10.27 -6.17 27.89
CA GLN A 135 9.74 -6.65 29.16
C GLN A 135 9.72 -8.20 29.26
N GLY A 136 10.20 -8.90 28.26
CA GLY A 136 10.21 -10.37 28.21
C GLY A 136 8.83 -11.01 27.99
N ARG A 137 7.89 -10.26 27.42
CA ARG A 137 6.55 -10.79 27.10
C ARG A 137 6.63 -11.77 25.93
N THR A 138 5.87 -12.85 26.02
CA THR A 138 5.69 -13.78 24.90
C THR A 138 4.83 -13.15 23.83
N GLU A 139 4.92 -13.64 22.60
CA GLU A 139 4.10 -13.21 21.47
C GLU A 139 2.59 -13.21 21.82
N GLN A 140 2.10 -14.27 22.45
CA GLN A 140 0.71 -14.37 22.88
C GLN A 140 0.33 -13.30 23.91
N GLN A 141 1.22 -13.00 24.86
CA GLN A 141 1.00 -11.92 25.84
C GLN A 141 1.00 -10.54 25.18
N MET A 142 1.89 -10.32 24.21
CA MET A 142 1.93 -9.08 23.42
C MET A 142 0.63 -8.91 22.64
N LEU A 143 0.18 -9.96 21.93
CA LEU A 143 -1.07 -9.96 21.18
C LEU A 143 -2.28 -9.57 22.06
N GLN A 144 -2.41 -10.25 23.21
CA GLN A 144 -3.48 -9.96 24.16
C GLN A 144 -3.43 -8.53 24.72
N SER A 145 -2.23 -8.01 24.99
CA SER A 145 -2.05 -6.65 25.50
C SER A 145 -2.40 -5.58 24.48
N ILE A 146 -2.07 -5.84 23.21
CA ILE A 146 -2.22 -4.90 22.11
C ILE A 146 -3.66 -4.92 21.54
N TYR A 147 -4.26 -6.11 21.45
CA TYR A 147 -5.54 -6.35 20.81
C TYR A 147 -6.61 -6.86 21.78
N GLN A 148 -6.83 -6.11 22.87
CA GLN A 148 -7.73 -6.52 23.96
C GLN A 148 -9.18 -6.78 23.54
N ASN A 149 -9.63 -6.19 22.43
CA ASN A 149 -11.03 -6.18 22.00
C ASN A 149 -11.29 -6.74 20.59
N ILE A 150 -10.34 -7.49 20.02
CA ILE A 150 -10.61 -8.12 18.71
C ILE A 150 -11.15 -9.54 18.90
N PRO A 151 -12.09 -9.96 18.03
CA PRO A 151 -12.56 -11.35 18.01
C PRO A 151 -11.40 -12.34 17.82
N PRO A 152 -11.39 -13.49 18.52
CA PRO A 152 -10.31 -14.48 18.43
C PRO A 152 -9.99 -14.95 17.01
N MET A 153 -11.00 -14.98 16.12
CA MET A 153 -10.83 -15.33 14.71
C MET A 153 -9.90 -14.38 13.94
N LEU A 154 -9.66 -13.17 14.44
CA LEU A 154 -8.78 -12.17 13.83
C LEU A 154 -7.33 -12.22 14.35
N TYR A 155 -7.04 -13.02 15.39
CA TYR A 155 -5.68 -13.15 15.94
C TYR A 155 -4.63 -13.58 14.89
N PRO A 156 -4.89 -14.55 13.98
CA PRO A 156 -3.92 -14.92 12.96
C PRO A 156 -3.53 -13.76 12.02
N TYR A 157 -4.45 -12.84 11.78
CA TYR A 157 -4.19 -11.63 10.98
C TYR A 157 -3.47 -10.55 11.78
N ALA A 158 -3.75 -10.45 13.08
CA ALA A 158 -3.07 -9.52 13.97
C ALA A 158 -1.59 -9.88 14.20
N LEU A 159 -1.25 -11.17 14.15
CA LEU A 159 0.14 -11.65 14.24
C LEU A 159 0.98 -11.31 13.01
N LYS A 160 0.36 -11.03 11.86
CA LYS A 160 1.05 -10.69 10.62
C LYS A 160 1.25 -9.18 10.41
N ASN A 161 0.78 -8.36 11.32
CA ASN A 161 0.85 -6.90 11.31
C ASN A 161 1.60 -6.38 12.53
#